data_fef41dd6af371977d006c0107107c956
#
_entry.id   fef41dd6af371977d006c0107107c956
#
_cell.length_a   1.000
_cell.length_b   1.000
_cell.length_c   1.000
_cell.angle_alpha   90.00
_cell.angle_beta   90.00
_cell.angle_gamma   90.00
#
_symmetry.space_group_name_H-M   'P 1'
#
loop_
_entity.id
_entity.type
_entity.pdbx_description
1 polymer ?
#
loop_
_entity_poly.entity_id
_entity_poly.type
_entity_poly.pdbx_seq_one_letter_code
_entity_poly.pdbx_strand_id
1 'polypeptide(L)'
;MKKRWIIFPAVCLAAIAVVVLLLARPWSQKTPVSKANAENYGVLLTHLVNAVEEPSGQDGQIIEEDLAAIKAADPKDYDMAKSIADHWLKVYVDPDYQIYLYHGGDTAPELENAGIEDSEKHAIVILGYALKDGEMQPELKGRCDAAAAMARSFPDTILVCSGGATGDNNPEKHTEAGLMKDYLMEHCGIDAERIFIDENAMTTAENALNTLKILREKGIRTMTIVTSAYHQRRGQVLYHVMSERYKKQYGYSVEIVGNYNYDIESSSPIEVVSQRIAVRQIAELLELPDEVKQALPSIQGTH
;
A
#
# COMPACT_ATOMS: atom_id res chain seq x y z
N MET A 1 38.94 48.86 -16.37
CA MET A 1 37.82 47.90 -16.36
C MET A 1 38.27 46.63 -15.65
N LYS A 2 37.84 46.44 -14.38
CA LYS A 2 38.21 45.24 -13.58
C LYS A 2 37.12 44.20 -13.73
N LYS A 3 37.42 43.03 -14.33
CA LYS A 3 36.54 41.86 -14.40
C LYS A 3 36.40 41.26 -12.99
N ARG A 4 35.19 41.33 -12.39
CA ARG A 4 34.83 40.57 -11.18
C ARG A 4 34.47 39.13 -11.61
N TRP A 5 35.25 38.16 -11.19
CA TRP A 5 34.92 36.75 -11.26
C TRP A 5 33.95 36.44 -10.10
N ILE A 6 32.74 35.98 -10.43
CA ILE A 6 31.79 35.47 -9.46
C ILE A 6 32.17 33.99 -9.24
N ILE A 7 32.73 33.73 -8.07
CA ILE A 7 32.99 32.35 -7.62
C ILE A 7 31.67 31.84 -7.07
N PHE A 8 30.98 30.95 -7.80
CA PHE A 8 29.88 30.15 -7.28
C PHE A 8 30.47 29.09 -6.32
N PRO A 9 29.97 28.94 -5.12
CA PRO A 9 30.55 27.98 -4.19
C PRO A 9 30.23 26.55 -4.64
N ALA A 10 31.28 25.76 -4.88
CA ALA A 10 31.23 24.35 -5.25
C ALA A 10 30.51 23.44 -4.21
N VAL A 11 30.15 23.99 -3.06
CA VAL A 11 29.50 23.27 -1.95
C VAL A 11 28.06 22.88 -2.28
N CYS A 12 27.31 23.68 -3.06
CA CYS A 12 25.93 23.35 -3.41
C CYS A 12 25.80 22.20 -4.40
N LEU A 13 26.77 22.01 -5.31
CA LEU A 13 26.75 20.91 -6.27
C LEU A 13 27.08 19.56 -5.63
N ALA A 14 27.91 19.53 -4.58
CA ALA A 14 28.23 18.30 -3.88
C ALA A 14 27.03 17.79 -3.03
N ALA A 15 26.25 18.71 -2.42
CA ALA A 15 25.05 18.33 -1.67
C ALA A 15 23.93 17.77 -2.56
N ILE A 16 23.73 18.35 -3.76
CA ILE A 16 22.75 17.86 -4.73
C ILE A 16 23.17 16.49 -5.28
N ALA A 17 24.46 16.27 -5.56
CA ALA A 17 24.95 14.99 -6.04
C ALA A 17 24.82 13.86 -4.99
N VAL A 18 24.99 14.16 -3.71
CA VAL A 18 24.81 13.18 -2.62
C VAL A 18 23.34 12.82 -2.45
N VAL A 19 22.41 13.78 -2.57
CA VAL A 19 20.97 13.53 -2.50
C VAL A 19 20.50 12.69 -3.70
N VAL A 20 20.98 12.98 -4.92
CA VAL A 20 20.66 12.20 -6.12
C VAL A 20 21.24 10.79 -6.05
N LEU A 21 22.44 10.60 -5.50
CA LEU A 21 23.05 9.28 -5.30
C LEU A 21 22.35 8.46 -4.21
N LEU A 22 21.75 9.09 -3.19
CA LEU A 22 20.94 8.40 -2.18
C LEU A 22 19.57 7.98 -2.72
N LEU A 23 19.01 8.73 -3.70
CA LEU A 23 17.75 8.39 -4.37
C LEU A 23 17.94 7.35 -5.48
N ALA A 24 19.14 7.22 -6.04
CA ALA A 24 19.48 6.31 -7.15
C ALA A 24 20.07 4.96 -6.71
N ARG A 25 20.00 4.60 -5.41
CA ARG A 25 20.41 3.24 -5.02
C ARG A 25 19.40 2.24 -5.60
N PRO A 26 19.87 1.30 -6.43
CA PRO A 26 18.99 0.29 -7.01
C PRO A 26 18.29 -0.48 -5.89
N TRP A 27 17.05 -0.88 -6.13
CA TRP A 27 16.17 -1.66 -5.26
C TRP A 27 16.78 -2.98 -4.73
N SER A 28 17.96 -3.33 -5.09
CA SER A 28 18.58 -4.59 -4.75
C SER A 28 19.92 -4.39 -4.06
N GLN A 29 20.02 -4.82 -2.81
CA GLN A 29 21.18 -5.56 -2.31
C GLN A 29 21.04 -6.11 -0.88
N LYS A 30 19.91 -5.87 -0.18
CA LYS A 30 19.65 -6.60 1.07
C LYS A 30 18.20 -7.06 1.05
N THR A 31 18.00 -8.37 1.11
CA THR A 31 16.67 -8.94 1.35
C THR A 31 16.07 -8.28 2.60
N PRO A 32 14.78 -7.90 2.57
CA PRO A 32 14.15 -7.23 3.71
C PRO A 32 14.13 -8.11 4.97
N VAL A 33 14.13 -9.44 4.79
CA VAL A 33 14.20 -10.44 5.84
C VAL A 33 15.53 -11.17 5.77
N SER A 34 16.18 -11.41 6.92
CA SER A 34 17.40 -12.20 6.98
C SER A 34 17.12 -13.66 6.60
N LYS A 35 18.14 -14.36 6.05
CA LYS A 35 18.02 -15.79 5.73
C LYS A 35 17.68 -16.65 6.95
N ALA A 36 18.14 -16.25 8.15
CA ALA A 36 17.89 -16.96 9.40
C ALA A 36 16.39 -16.91 9.79
N ASN A 37 15.66 -15.92 9.32
CA ASN A 37 14.24 -15.71 9.66
C ASN A 37 13.27 -16.06 8.54
N ALA A 38 13.71 -16.47 7.36
CA ALA A 38 12.82 -16.74 6.26
C ALA A 38 11.71 -17.76 6.61
N GLU A 39 12.08 -18.88 7.23
CA GLU A 39 11.13 -19.91 7.67
C GLU A 39 10.23 -19.40 8.81
N ASN A 40 10.79 -18.70 9.80
CA ASN A 40 10.01 -18.12 10.91
C ASN A 40 8.95 -17.15 10.42
N TYR A 41 9.23 -16.33 9.39
CA TYR A 41 8.22 -15.49 8.76
C TYR A 41 7.13 -16.31 8.06
N GLY A 42 7.47 -17.41 7.41
CA GLY A 42 6.49 -18.32 6.81
C GLY A 42 5.54 -18.91 7.85
N VAL A 43 6.07 -19.31 9.01
CA VAL A 43 5.29 -19.81 10.15
C VAL A 43 4.36 -18.72 10.70
N LEU A 44 4.90 -17.52 10.99
CA LEU A 44 4.12 -16.37 11.44
C LEU A 44 2.97 -16.05 10.47
N LEU A 45 3.26 -15.94 9.17
CA LEU A 45 2.23 -15.63 8.15
C LEU A 45 1.14 -16.70 8.11
N THR A 46 1.47 -17.97 8.32
CA THR A 46 0.50 -19.06 8.40
C THR A 46 -0.39 -18.92 9.63
N HIS A 47 0.18 -18.65 10.81
CA HIS A 47 -0.60 -18.47 12.04
C HIS A 47 -1.47 -17.20 11.98
N LEU A 48 -1.03 -16.14 11.31
CA LEU A 48 -1.86 -14.95 11.06
C LEU A 48 -3.11 -15.27 10.21
N VAL A 49 -3.01 -16.16 9.22
CA VAL A 49 -4.19 -16.65 8.47
C VAL A 49 -5.08 -17.48 9.37
N ASN A 50 -4.52 -18.40 10.16
CA ASN A 50 -5.29 -19.27 11.04
C ASN A 50 -6.07 -18.45 12.09
N ALA A 51 -5.50 -17.39 12.63
CA ALA A 51 -6.18 -16.50 13.57
C ALA A 51 -7.44 -15.82 12.97
N VAL A 52 -7.54 -15.75 11.63
CA VAL A 52 -8.73 -15.25 10.93
C VAL A 52 -9.71 -16.36 10.57
N GLU A 53 -9.19 -17.49 10.07
CA GLU A 53 -10.03 -18.57 9.52
C GLU A 53 -10.52 -19.56 10.57
N GLU A 54 -9.69 -19.82 11.58
CA GLU A 54 -9.92 -20.81 12.64
C GLU A 54 -9.57 -20.20 14.01
N PRO A 55 -10.22 -19.09 14.42
CA PRO A 55 -9.82 -18.36 15.61
C PRO A 55 -9.89 -19.23 16.87
N SER A 56 -8.84 -19.12 17.66
CA SER A 56 -8.69 -19.83 18.94
C SER A 56 -8.34 -18.87 20.08
N GLY A 57 -8.61 -19.25 21.31
CA GLY A 57 -8.19 -18.45 22.47
C GLY A 57 -6.67 -18.40 22.69
N GLN A 58 -5.87 -19.08 21.85
CA GLN A 58 -4.42 -19.20 21.96
C GLN A 58 -3.66 -18.41 20.88
N ASP A 59 -4.36 -17.82 19.92
CA ASP A 59 -3.72 -17.14 18.76
C ASP A 59 -2.71 -16.08 19.17
N GLY A 60 -3.05 -15.27 20.17
CA GLY A 60 -2.12 -14.27 20.69
C GLY A 60 -0.83 -14.88 21.26
N GLN A 61 -0.91 -16.01 21.98
CA GLN A 61 0.26 -16.70 22.51
C GLN A 61 1.10 -17.31 21.39
N ILE A 62 0.46 -17.95 20.40
CA ILE A 62 1.15 -18.55 19.24
C ILE A 62 1.93 -17.49 18.47
N ILE A 63 1.31 -16.34 18.19
CA ILE A 63 1.95 -15.25 17.48
C ILE A 63 3.14 -14.66 18.29
N GLU A 64 3.01 -14.52 19.61
CA GLU A 64 4.14 -14.08 20.46
C GLU A 64 5.28 -15.10 20.49
N GLU A 65 5.00 -16.40 20.44
CA GLU A 65 6.03 -17.46 20.31
C GLU A 65 6.76 -17.37 18.96
N ASP A 66 6.05 -17.13 17.85
CA ASP A 66 6.66 -16.90 16.52
C ASP A 66 7.57 -15.66 16.52
N LEU A 67 7.09 -14.55 17.11
CA LEU A 67 7.87 -13.32 17.23
C LEU A 67 9.12 -13.52 18.10
N ALA A 68 9.03 -14.34 19.16
CA ALA A 68 10.18 -14.70 19.98
C ALA A 68 11.19 -15.52 19.20
N ALA A 69 10.75 -16.47 18.35
CA ALA A 69 11.62 -17.24 17.45
C ALA A 69 12.34 -16.33 16.43
N ILE A 70 11.62 -15.38 15.83
CA ILE A 70 12.22 -14.39 14.92
C ILE A 70 13.27 -13.54 15.63
N LYS A 71 12.98 -13.08 16.84
CA LYS A 71 13.92 -12.29 17.66
C LYS A 71 15.16 -13.07 18.03
N ALA A 72 15.02 -14.37 18.33
CA ALA A 72 16.12 -15.23 18.70
C ALA A 72 17.06 -15.55 17.51
N ALA A 73 16.51 -15.69 16.30
CA ALA A 73 17.27 -15.98 15.09
C ALA A 73 18.01 -14.75 14.53
N ASP A 74 17.36 -13.60 14.44
CA ASP A 74 17.95 -12.30 14.11
C ASP A 74 17.12 -11.15 14.69
N PRO A 75 17.57 -10.49 15.77
CA PRO A 75 16.82 -9.41 16.42
C PRO A 75 16.47 -8.21 15.51
N LYS A 76 17.19 -8.02 14.39
CA LYS A 76 16.95 -6.92 13.46
C LYS A 76 15.66 -7.07 12.66
N ASP A 77 15.09 -8.26 12.62
CA ASP A 77 13.83 -8.54 11.92
C ASP A 77 12.62 -8.40 12.85
N TYR A 78 12.83 -8.40 14.18
CA TYR A 78 11.75 -8.45 15.16
C TYR A 78 10.77 -7.29 15.05
N ASP A 79 11.27 -6.05 15.00
CA ASP A 79 10.41 -4.86 15.00
C ASP A 79 9.48 -4.83 13.77
N MET A 80 10.01 -5.23 12.61
CA MET A 80 9.23 -5.33 11.38
C MET A 80 8.19 -6.47 11.47
N ALA A 81 8.58 -7.64 11.96
CA ALA A 81 7.68 -8.77 12.12
C ALA A 81 6.53 -8.45 13.09
N LYS A 82 6.86 -7.83 14.23
CA LYS A 82 5.88 -7.40 15.21
C LYS A 82 4.91 -6.37 14.65
N SER A 83 5.41 -5.35 13.96
CA SER A 83 4.58 -4.32 13.32
C SER A 83 3.61 -4.93 12.30
N ILE A 84 4.08 -5.89 11.49
CA ILE A 84 3.25 -6.62 10.52
C ILE A 84 2.15 -7.42 11.24
N ALA A 85 2.51 -8.16 12.29
CA ALA A 85 1.56 -8.97 13.05
C ALA A 85 0.51 -8.09 13.75
N ASP A 86 0.93 -7.03 14.44
CA ASP A 86 0.03 -6.10 15.14
C ASP A 86 -0.96 -5.46 14.15
N HIS A 87 -0.48 -5.03 12.96
CA HIS A 87 -1.33 -4.43 11.95
C HIS A 87 -2.31 -5.44 11.33
N TRP A 88 -1.85 -6.68 11.09
CA TRP A 88 -2.72 -7.76 10.64
C TRP A 88 -3.86 -8.03 11.63
N LEU A 89 -3.52 -8.20 12.92
CA LEU A 89 -4.52 -8.45 13.97
C LEU A 89 -5.51 -7.28 14.07
N LYS A 90 -5.03 -6.03 14.02
CA LYS A 90 -5.88 -4.84 13.98
C LYS A 90 -6.87 -4.87 12.82
N VAL A 91 -6.41 -5.23 11.60
CA VAL A 91 -7.20 -5.10 10.38
C VAL A 91 -8.15 -6.28 10.16
N TYR A 92 -7.71 -7.50 10.50
CA TYR A 92 -8.49 -8.72 10.21
C TYR A 92 -9.22 -9.29 11.41
N VAL A 93 -8.71 -9.11 12.64
CA VAL A 93 -9.22 -9.77 13.83
C VAL A 93 -9.93 -8.82 14.78
N ASP A 94 -9.47 -7.57 14.91
CA ASP A 94 -10.08 -6.57 15.78
C ASP A 94 -11.51 -6.26 15.32
N PRO A 95 -12.55 -6.53 16.14
CA PRO A 95 -13.94 -6.23 15.79
C PRO A 95 -14.24 -4.72 15.71
N ASP A 96 -13.40 -3.89 16.34
CA ASP A 96 -13.57 -2.45 16.34
C ASP A 96 -12.91 -1.77 15.13
N TYR A 97 -12.26 -2.54 14.24
CA TYR A 97 -11.69 -2.00 13.01
C TYR A 97 -12.77 -1.48 12.07
N GLN A 98 -12.75 -0.16 11.83
CA GLN A 98 -13.76 0.53 11.02
C GLN A 98 -13.36 0.56 9.53
N ILE A 99 -14.30 0.17 8.67
CA ILE A 99 -14.25 0.39 7.23
C ILE A 99 -15.23 1.52 6.91
N TYR A 100 -14.72 2.70 6.56
CA TYR A 100 -15.54 3.85 6.18
C TYR A 100 -16.02 3.71 4.74
N LEU A 101 -17.32 3.95 4.54
CA LEU A 101 -17.98 3.71 3.26
C LEU A 101 -18.43 5.04 2.63
N TYR A 102 -18.13 5.17 1.36
CA TYR A 102 -18.65 6.27 0.54
C TYR A 102 -20.04 5.92 0.02
N HIS A 103 -21.03 6.68 0.46
CA HIS A 103 -22.44 6.52 0.07
C HIS A 103 -22.91 7.57 -0.94
N GLY A 104 -22.01 8.27 -1.59
CA GLY A 104 -22.29 9.40 -2.47
C GLY A 104 -22.15 10.74 -1.74
N GLY A 105 -22.06 11.81 -2.52
CA GLY A 105 -21.88 13.17 -2.03
C GLY A 105 -20.56 13.80 -2.45
N ASP A 106 -20.44 15.10 -2.23
CA ASP A 106 -19.30 15.90 -2.72
C ASP A 106 -18.13 15.98 -1.72
N THR A 107 -18.37 15.62 -0.46
CA THR A 107 -17.40 15.66 0.64
C THR A 107 -17.46 14.39 1.46
N ALA A 108 -16.46 14.19 2.32
CA ALA A 108 -16.35 13.05 3.21
C ALA A 108 -16.45 13.50 4.70
N PRO A 109 -17.63 13.92 5.19
CA PRO A 109 -17.79 14.47 6.53
C PRO A 109 -17.47 13.46 7.64
N GLU A 110 -17.66 12.18 7.40
CA GLU A 110 -17.30 11.09 8.31
C GLU A 110 -15.80 10.97 8.58
N LEU A 111 -14.99 11.65 7.76
CA LEU A 111 -13.52 11.69 7.90
C LEU A 111 -13.00 12.96 8.56
N GLU A 112 -13.85 13.83 9.11
CA GLU A 112 -13.42 15.06 9.79
C GLU A 112 -12.36 14.83 10.89
N ASN A 113 -12.33 13.62 11.47
CA ASN A 113 -11.35 13.20 12.48
C ASN A 113 -10.44 12.07 12.00
N ALA A 114 -10.13 11.99 10.71
CA ALA A 114 -9.40 10.89 10.09
C ALA A 114 -7.89 10.82 10.46
N GLY A 115 -7.43 11.59 11.45
CA GLY A 115 -6.01 11.58 11.85
C GLY A 115 -5.07 12.29 10.85
N ILE A 116 -5.63 13.11 9.95
CA ILE A 116 -4.84 13.90 8.99
C ILE A 116 -4.46 15.22 9.65
N GLU A 117 -3.27 15.25 10.28
CA GLU A 117 -2.77 16.43 10.98
C GLU A 117 -2.11 17.45 10.03
N ASP A 118 -1.49 16.97 8.94
CA ASP A 118 -0.79 17.77 7.94
C ASP A 118 -1.20 17.30 6.54
N SER A 119 -2.15 18.00 5.92
CA SER A 119 -2.68 17.64 4.61
C SER A 119 -1.65 17.78 3.49
N GLU A 120 -0.64 18.67 3.59
CA GLU A 120 0.46 18.78 2.63
C GLU A 120 1.39 17.55 2.66
N LYS A 121 1.41 16.79 3.77
CA LYS A 121 2.17 15.56 3.95
C LYS A 121 1.31 14.30 3.86
N HIS A 122 0.07 14.44 3.42
CA HIS A 122 -0.89 13.36 3.27
C HIS A 122 -1.16 13.02 1.80
N ALA A 123 -1.40 11.74 1.54
CA ALA A 123 -1.83 11.26 0.23
C ALA A 123 -3.11 10.44 0.31
N ILE A 124 -3.99 10.65 -0.65
CA ILE A 124 -5.14 9.78 -0.95
C ILE A 124 -4.67 8.79 -2.01
N VAL A 125 -4.56 7.50 -1.65
CA VAL A 125 -4.07 6.44 -2.52
C VAL A 125 -5.24 5.63 -3.05
N ILE A 126 -5.43 5.64 -4.37
CA ILE A 126 -6.53 4.97 -5.05
C ILE A 126 -6.01 3.70 -5.72
N LEU A 127 -6.54 2.55 -5.30
CA LEU A 127 -6.20 1.26 -5.89
C LEU A 127 -7.02 1.03 -7.16
N GLY A 128 -6.34 0.57 -8.21
CA GLY A 128 -6.93 0.20 -9.48
C GLY A 128 -7.90 -0.97 -9.40
N TYR A 129 -8.69 -1.13 -10.43
CA TYR A 129 -9.61 -2.26 -10.66
C TYR A 129 -9.61 -2.60 -12.13
N ALA A 130 -9.53 -3.90 -12.44
CA ALA A 130 -9.37 -4.41 -13.79
C ALA A 130 -10.33 -3.79 -14.82
N LEU A 131 -9.77 -3.33 -15.93
CA LEU A 131 -10.53 -2.73 -17.02
C LEU A 131 -11.33 -3.81 -17.76
N LYS A 132 -12.39 -3.40 -18.43
CA LYS A 132 -13.13 -4.23 -19.37
C LYS A 132 -13.25 -3.52 -20.71
N ASP A 133 -12.83 -4.18 -21.76
CA ASP A 133 -12.79 -3.59 -23.10
C ASP A 133 -11.96 -2.28 -23.16
N GLY A 134 -10.91 -2.19 -22.33
CA GLY A 134 -10.05 -1.00 -22.20
C GLY A 134 -10.69 0.17 -21.47
N GLU A 135 -11.84 0.00 -20.83
CA GLU A 135 -12.59 1.07 -20.15
C GLU A 135 -12.73 0.84 -18.65
N MET A 136 -12.91 1.95 -17.92
CA MET A 136 -13.21 1.91 -16.48
C MET A 136 -14.58 1.31 -16.21
N GLN A 137 -14.62 0.30 -15.36
CA GLN A 137 -15.87 -0.25 -14.85
C GLN A 137 -16.48 0.68 -13.77
N PRO A 138 -17.80 0.55 -13.50
CA PRO A 138 -18.47 1.38 -12.49
C PRO A 138 -17.77 1.35 -11.12
N GLU A 139 -17.20 0.22 -10.74
CA GLU A 139 -16.47 0.07 -9.49
C GLU A 139 -15.24 0.98 -9.43
N LEU A 140 -14.43 1.03 -10.50
CA LEU A 140 -13.27 1.91 -10.55
C LEU A 140 -13.67 3.39 -10.51
N LYS A 141 -14.77 3.75 -11.18
CA LYS A 141 -15.34 5.11 -11.10
C LYS A 141 -15.79 5.45 -9.69
N GLY A 142 -16.48 4.52 -9.00
CA GLY A 142 -16.89 4.70 -7.61
C GLY A 142 -15.74 4.91 -6.63
N ARG A 143 -14.59 4.23 -6.86
CA ARG A 143 -13.35 4.50 -6.10
C ARG A 143 -12.83 5.91 -6.33
N CYS A 144 -12.87 6.38 -7.59
CA CYS A 144 -12.49 7.76 -7.92
C CYS A 144 -13.44 8.79 -7.29
N ASP A 145 -14.74 8.53 -7.28
CA ASP A 145 -15.75 9.42 -6.66
C ASP A 145 -15.50 9.54 -5.14
N ALA A 146 -15.26 8.41 -4.46
CA ALA A 146 -14.89 8.39 -3.05
C ALA A 146 -13.62 9.21 -2.77
N ALA A 147 -12.58 9.00 -3.58
CA ALA A 147 -11.34 9.75 -3.46
C ALA A 147 -11.52 11.25 -3.72
N ALA A 148 -12.34 11.62 -4.69
CA ALA A 148 -12.65 13.02 -5.00
C ALA A 148 -13.41 13.70 -3.87
N ALA A 149 -14.39 13.02 -3.24
CA ALA A 149 -15.09 13.53 -2.07
C ALA A 149 -14.12 13.82 -0.92
N MET A 150 -13.19 12.89 -0.65
CA MET A 150 -12.13 13.09 0.34
C MET A 150 -11.19 14.24 -0.05
N ALA A 151 -10.78 14.33 -1.32
CA ALA A 151 -9.86 15.36 -1.81
C ALA A 151 -10.44 16.78 -1.72
N ARG A 152 -11.77 16.92 -1.77
CA ARG A 152 -12.45 18.20 -1.55
C ARG A 152 -12.50 18.57 -0.07
N SER A 153 -12.62 17.59 0.83
CA SER A 153 -12.51 17.81 2.28
C SER A 153 -11.10 18.18 2.72
N PHE A 154 -10.07 17.72 1.99
CA PHE A 154 -8.65 17.95 2.27
C PHE A 154 -7.94 18.49 1.02
N PRO A 155 -8.07 19.80 0.69
CA PRO A 155 -7.67 20.36 -0.59
C PRO A 155 -6.14 20.35 -0.85
N ASP A 156 -5.32 20.28 0.19
CA ASP A 156 -3.85 20.31 0.07
C ASP A 156 -3.25 18.91 -0.11
N THR A 157 -4.06 17.84 -0.03
CA THR A 157 -3.58 16.47 -0.21
C THR A 157 -3.27 16.18 -1.68
N ILE A 158 -2.31 15.29 -1.91
CA ILE A 158 -2.10 14.70 -3.24
C ILE A 158 -2.92 13.42 -3.40
N LEU A 159 -3.22 13.07 -4.65
CA LEU A 159 -3.83 11.80 -5.01
C LEU A 159 -2.81 10.93 -5.74
N VAL A 160 -2.77 9.64 -5.42
CA VAL A 160 -1.94 8.67 -6.14
C VAL A 160 -2.84 7.58 -6.69
N CYS A 161 -2.97 7.53 -8.02
CA CYS A 161 -3.68 6.48 -8.75
C CYS A 161 -2.68 5.38 -9.08
N SER A 162 -2.94 4.13 -8.66
CA SER A 162 -2.03 3.02 -8.92
C SER A 162 -2.77 1.84 -9.56
N GLY A 163 -2.31 1.43 -10.74
CA GLY A 163 -2.83 0.32 -11.52
C GLY A 163 -2.41 0.38 -12.98
N GLY A 164 -1.90 -0.73 -13.48
CA GLY A 164 -1.38 -0.87 -14.84
C GLY A 164 -2.46 -1.19 -15.88
N ALA A 165 -2.02 -1.74 -17.01
CA ALA A 165 -2.90 -2.15 -18.10
C ALA A 165 -3.44 -3.56 -17.83
N THR A 166 -4.33 -3.69 -16.85
CA THR A 166 -4.97 -4.96 -16.48
C THR A 166 -6.35 -5.12 -17.12
N GLY A 167 -6.93 -6.32 -16.97
CA GLY A 167 -8.26 -6.64 -17.47
C GLY A 167 -8.27 -7.26 -18.85
N ASP A 168 -9.49 -7.56 -19.31
CA ASP A 168 -9.73 -8.28 -20.56
C ASP A 168 -9.95 -7.31 -21.74
N ASN A 169 -9.51 -7.74 -22.94
CA ASN A 169 -9.76 -7.04 -24.18
C ASN A 169 -9.33 -5.56 -24.18
N ASN A 170 -8.06 -5.30 -23.81
CA ASN A 170 -7.47 -3.97 -23.76
C ASN A 170 -6.32 -3.81 -24.79
N PRO A 171 -6.63 -3.79 -26.11
CA PRO A 171 -5.62 -3.77 -27.17
C PRO A 171 -4.80 -2.47 -27.19
N GLU A 172 -5.37 -1.36 -26.75
CA GLU A 172 -4.71 -0.04 -26.69
C GLU A 172 -3.84 0.11 -25.45
N LYS A 173 -3.88 -0.88 -24.54
CA LYS A 173 -3.12 -0.90 -23.28
C LYS A 173 -3.37 0.33 -22.40
N HIS A 174 -4.62 0.77 -22.35
CA HIS A 174 -5.02 1.76 -21.35
C HIS A 174 -4.65 1.27 -19.97
N THR A 175 -4.16 2.16 -19.12
CA THR A 175 -3.83 1.84 -17.74
C THR A 175 -4.95 2.27 -16.81
N GLU A 176 -5.18 1.52 -15.74
CA GLU A 176 -6.15 1.90 -14.71
C GLU A 176 -5.82 3.28 -14.15
N ALA A 177 -4.54 3.53 -13.85
CA ALA A 177 -4.07 4.79 -13.29
C ALA A 177 -4.24 5.98 -14.24
N GLY A 178 -3.98 5.79 -15.54
CA GLY A 178 -4.20 6.82 -16.55
C GLY A 178 -5.66 7.21 -16.66
N LEU A 179 -6.55 6.21 -16.78
CA LEU A 179 -7.99 6.46 -16.86
C LEU A 179 -8.57 7.05 -15.55
N MET A 180 -8.07 6.63 -14.37
CA MET A 180 -8.44 7.26 -13.10
C MET A 180 -8.07 8.74 -13.07
N LYS A 181 -6.88 9.09 -13.52
CA LYS A 181 -6.45 10.49 -13.61
C LYS A 181 -7.36 11.32 -14.50
N ASP A 182 -7.65 10.83 -15.71
CA ASP A 182 -8.53 11.53 -16.65
C ASP A 182 -9.94 11.71 -16.05
N TYR A 183 -10.49 10.67 -15.43
CA TYR A 183 -11.79 10.75 -14.75
C TYR A 183 -11.80 11.76 -13.59
N LEU A 184 -10.77 11.74 -12.74
CA LEU A 184 -10.65 12.68 -11.64
C LEU A 184 -10.56 14.15 -12.10
N MET A 185 -9.87 14.40 -13.21
CA MET A 185 -9.75 15.72 -13.79
C MET A 185 -11.03 16.17 -14.47
N GLU A 186 -11.57 15.36 -15.36
CA GLU A 186 -12.66 15.75 -16.27
C GLU A 186 -14.03 15.67 -15.60
N HIS A 187 -14.27 14.67 -14.75
CA HIS A 187 -15.57 14.44 -14.11
C HIS A 187 -15.62 14.92 -12.67
N CYS A 188 -14.51 14.79 -11.93
CA CYS A 188 -14.49 15.20 -10.52
C CYS A 188 -13.93 16.61 -10.29
N GLY A 189 -13.29 17.24 -11.29
CA GLY A 189 -12.73 18.59 -11.19
C GLY A 189 -11.52 18.70 -10.28
N ILE A 190 -10.74 17.62 -10.12
CA ILE A 190 -9.51 17.63 -9.33
C ILE A 190 -8.35 18.15 -10.18
N ASP A 191 -7.56 19.08 -9.63
CA ASP A 191 -6.43 19.68 -10.32
C ASP A 191 -5.35 18.63 -10.71
N ALA A 192 -4.91 18.66 -11.96
CA ALA A 192 -3.93 17.73 -12.50
C ALA A 192 -2.62 17.67 -11.70
N GLU A 193 -2.22 18.80 -11.11
CA GLU A 193 -0.98 18.94 -10.33
C GLU A 193 -1.02 18.16 -9.01
N ARG A 194 -2.22 17.84 -8.53
CA ARG A 194 -2.45 17.02 -7.34
C ARG A 194 -2.42 15.53 -7.63
N ILE A 195 -2.49 15.08 -8.90
CA ILE A 195 -2.66 13.69 -9.28
C ILE A 195 -1.36 13.08 -9.79
N PHE A 196 -0.87 12.07 -9.10
CA PHE A 196 0.29 11.26 -9.48
C PHE A 196 -0.16 9.85 -9.86
N ILE A 197 0.52 9.23 -10.82
CA ILE A 197 0.12 7.93 -11.36
C ILE A 197 1.24 6.91 -11.30
N ASP A 198 0.88 5.66 -11.01
CA ASP A 198 1.67 4.46 -11.23
C ASP A 198 0.94 3.57 -12.24
N GLU A 199 1.47 3.50 -13.44
CA GLU A 199 0.89 2.76 -14.57
C GLU A 199 1.52 1.37 -14.77
N ASN A 200 2.42 0.96 -13.87
CA ASN A 200 3.21 -0.25 -14.07
C ASN A 200 2.74 -1.43 -13.21
N ALA A 201 2.00 -1.17 -12.15
CA ALA A 201 1.57 -2.21 -11.22
C ALA A 201 0.52 -3.14 -11.84
N MET A 202 0.77 -4.44 -11.76
CA MET A 202 -0.15 -5.50 -12.21
C MET A 202 -0.79 -6.27 -11.04
N THR A 203 -0.32 -6.03 -9.82
CA THR A 203 -0.79 -6.66 -8.59
C THR A 203 -0.90 -5.65 -7.46
N THR A 204 -1.68 -5.95 -6.42
CA THR A 204 -1.79 -5.07 -5.24
C THR A 204 -0.44 -4.90 -4.51
N ALA A 205 0.43 -5.89 -4.55
CA ALA A 205 1.78 -5.80 -4.01
C ALA A 205 2.64 -4.78 -4.79
N GLU A 206 2.55 -4.81 -6.12
CA GLU A 206 3.23 -3.83 -6.98
C GLU A 206 2.63 -2.42 -6.83
N ASN A 207 1.29 -2.31 -6.65
CA ASN A 207 0.66 -1.05 -6.30
C ASN A 207 1.30 -0.44 -5.05
N ALA A 208 1.43 -1.22 -3.97
CA ALA A 208 2.06 -0.76 -2.74
C ALA A 208 3.52 -0.35 -2.96
N LEU A 209 4.30 -1.16 -3.68
CA LEU A 209 5.70 -0.90 -3.99
C LEU A 209 5.90 0.42 -4.75
N ASN A 210 5.16 0.62 -5.84
CA ASN A 210 5.31 1.78 -6.72
C ASN A 210 4.74 3.04 -6.07
N THR A 211 3.62 2.92 -5.37
CA THR A 211 3.05 4.04 -4.60
C THR A 211 4.04 4.54 -3.54
N LEU A 212 4.61 3.67 -2.71
CA LEU A 212 5.57 4.09 -1.66
C LEU A 212 6.80 4.82 -2.24
N LYS A 213 7.21 4.48 -3.47
CA LYS A 213 8.25 5.22 -4.17
C LYS A 213 7.82 6.65 -4.45
N ILE A 214 6.62 6.85 -5.01
CA ILE A 214 6.04 8.18 -5.29
C ILE A 214 5.92 8.98 -3.98
N LEU A 215 5.34 8.38 -2.93
CA LEU A 215 5.14 9.04 -1.63
C LEU A 215 6.47 9.50 -1.02
N ARG A 216 7.51 8.67 -1.12
CA ARG A 216 8.86 9.04 -0.65
C ARG A 216 9.44 10.20 -1.44
N GLU A 217 9.34 10.20 -2.76
CA GLU A 217 9.82 11.27 -3.63
C GLU A 217 9.11 12.60 -3.35
N LYS A 218 7.84 12.54 -2.95
CA LYS A 218 7.01 13.70 -2.57
C LYS A 218 7.14 14.09 -1.11
N GLY A 219 7.84 13.31 -0.29
CA GLY A 219 8.02 13.58 1.14
C GLY A 219 6.75 13.38 1.98
N ILE A 220 5.80 12.58 1.50
CA ILE A 220 4.52 12.27 2.16
C ILE A 220 4.77 11.39 3.40
N ARG A 221 4.03 11.63 4.48
CA ARG A 221 4.20 10.93 5.76
C ARG A 221 3.00 10.11 6.20
N THR A 222 1.82 10.47 5.70
CA THR A 222 0.58 9.75 6.01
C THR A 222 -0.20 9.48 4.74
N MET A 223 -1.03 8.42 4.75
CA MET A 223 -1.91 8.10 3.64
C MET A 223 -3.25 7.55 4.11
N THR A 224 -4.27 7.79 3.29
CA THR A 224 -5.56 7.10 3.32
C THR A 224 -5.68 6.23 2.08
N ILE A 225 -6.08 4.96 2.25
CA ILE A 225 -6.29 4.03 1.14
C ILE A 225 -7.75 4.06 0.72
N VAL A 226 -7.99 4.30 -0.56
CA VAL A 226 -9.30 4.28 -1.21
C VAL A 226 -9.37 3.10 -2.16
N THR A 227 -10.34 2.22 -1.92
CA THR A 227 -10.60 1.04 -2.77
C THR A 227 -12.07 0.63 -2.63
N SER A 228 -12.43 -0.63 -2.95
CA SER A 228 -13.74 -1.19 -2.63
C SER A 228 -13.75 -1.79 -1.24
N ALA A 229 -14.87 -1.76 -0.56
CA ALA A 229 -15.01 -2.22 0.84
C ALA A 229 -14.43 -3.64 1.07
N TYR A 230 -14.73 -4.57 0.17
CA TYR A 230 -14.24 -5.95 0.25
C TYR A 230 -12.71 -6.08 0.08
N HIS A 231 -12.08 -5.14 -0.63
CA HIS A 231 -10.63 -5.16 -0.90
C HIS A 231 -9.79 -4.43 0.15
N GLN A 232 -10.46 -3.68 1.04
CA GLN A 232 -9.79 -2.75 1.96
C GLN A 232 -8.77 -3.44 2.88
N ARG A 233 -9.15 -4.55 3.52
CA ARG A 233 -8.27 -5.25 4.48
C ARG A 233 -6.97 -5.70 3.82
N ARG A 234 -7.05 -6.27 2.62
CA ARG A 234 -5.86 -6.69 1.84
C ARG A 234 -5.00 -5.51 1.43
N GLY A 235 -5.60 -4.41 0.97
CA GLY A 235 -4.88 -3.18 0.68
C GLY A 235 -4.09 -2.67 1.89
N GLN A 236 -4.75 -2.55 3.04
CA GLN A 236 -4.15 -2.07 4.30
C GLN A 236 -2.89 -2.84 4.68
N VAL A 237 -2.97 -4.17 4.74
CA VAL A 237 -1.81 -4.96 5.19
C VAL A 237 -0.65 -4.92 4.21
N LEU A 238 -0.90 -4.89 2.90
CA LEU A 238 0.17 -4.83 1.90
C LEU A 238 0.90 -3.49 1.91
N TYR A 239 0.16 -2.39 2.03
CA TYR A 239 0.75 -1.06 2.13
C TYR A 239 1.49 -0.86 3.45
N HIS A 240 1.01 -1.44 4.54
CA HIS A 240 1.72 -1.42 5.82
C HIS A 240 3.05 -2.19 5.75
N VAL A 241 3.05 -3.41 5.22
CA VAL A 241 4.28 -4.20 5.00
C VAL A 241 5.28 -3.43 4.17
N MET A 242 4.80 -2.76 3.11
CA MET A 242 5.67 -1.97 2.26
C MET A 242 6.24 -0.75 2.96
N SER A 243 5.44 -0.08 3.81
CA SER A 243 5.91 1.03 4.66
C SER A 243 7.00 0.57 5.64
N GLU A 244 6.81 -0.56 6.33
CA GLU A 244 7.82 -1.13 7.25
C GLU A 244 9.11 -1.53 6.50
N ARG A 245 8.98 -2.08 5.30
CA ARG A 245 10.11 -2.38 4.44
C ARG A 245 10.90 -1.10 4.06
N TYR A 246 10.21 -0.03 3.69
CA TYR A 246 10.82 1.27 3.39
C TYR A 246 11.48 1.89 4.64
N LYS A 247 10.85 1.77 5.80
CA LYS A 247 11.42 2.19 7.09
C LYS A 247 12.74 1.47 7.37
N LYS A 248 12.77 0.15 7.22
CA LYS A 248 13.97 -0.66 7.43
C LYS A 248 15.09 -0.32 6.44
N GLN A 249 14.74 -0.12 5.17
CA GLN A 249 15.71 0.10 4.10
C GLN A 249 16.20 1.54 4.00
N TYR A 250 15.33 2.51 4.20
CA TYR A 250 15.59 3.93 3.93
C TYR A 250 15.43 4.84 5.13
N GLY A 251 14.99 4.34 6.28
CA GLY A 251 14.60 5.15 7.43
C GLY A 251 13.38 6.04 7.14
N TYR A 252 12.54 5.64 6.17
CA TYR A 252 11.37 6.39 5.73
C TYR A 252 10.12 5.52 5.84
N SER A 253 9.13 5.98 6.57
CA SER A 253 7.83 5.32 6.70
C SER A 253 6.70 6.26 6.32
N VAL A 254 5.60 5.67 5.86
CA VAL A 254 4.33 6.34 5.66
C VAL A 254 3.29 5.63 6.51
N GLU A 255 2.62 6.36 7.37
CA GLU A 255 1.57 5.82 8.24
C GLU A 255 0.23 5.76 7.48
N ILE A 256 -0.49 4.66 7.61
CA ILE A 256 -1.85 4.55 7.11
C ILE A 256 -2.78 5.02 8.22
N VAL A 257 -3.30 6.24 8.10
CA VAL A 257 -4.16 6.86 9.12
C VAL A 257 -5.65 6.64 8.87
N GLY A 258 -6.03 6.23 7.66
CA GLY A 258 -7.44 6.03 7.33
C GLY A 258 -7.70 5.14 6.11
N ASN A 259 -8.99 4.93 5.88
CA ASN A 259 -9.53 4.30 4.69
C ASN A 259 -10.85 4.95 4.32
N TYR A 260 -11.19 4.97 3.02
CA TYR A 260 -12.47 5.44 2.53
C TYR A 260 -12.85 4.68 1.27
N ASN A 261 -13.95 3.95 1.29
CA ASN A 261 -14.14 2.88 0.34
C ASN A 261 -15.45 3.02 -0.43
N TYR A 262 -15.41 2.72 -1.72
CA TYR A 262 -16.62 2.51 -2.48
C TYR A 262 -17.41 1.33 -1.92
N ASP A 263 -18.68 1.60 -1.59
CA ASP A 263 -19.57 0.60 -0.99
C ASP A 263 -20.09 -0.35 -2.05
N ILE A 264 -19.39 -1.47 -2.22
CA ILE A 264 -19.78 -2.57 -3.10
C ILE A 264 -19.37 -3.91 -2.50
N GLU A 265 -20.27 -4.87 -2.59
CA GLU A 265 -19.96 -6.27 -2.26
C GLU A 265 -19.28 -6.94 -3.45
N SER A 266 -18.26 -7.75 -3.17
CA SER A 266 -17.63 -8.56 -4.20
C SER A 266 -18.53 -9.70 -4.63
N SER A 267 -18.67 -9.89 -5.93
CA SER A 267 -19.26 -11.09 -6.52
C SER A 267 -18.24 -12.22 -6.75
N SER A 268 -16.96 -11.98 -6.44
CA SER A 268 -15.88 -12.92 -6.69
C SER A 268 -15.65 -13.89 -5.53
N PRO A 269 -15.63 -15.22 -5.78
CA PRO A 269 -15.26 -16.21 -4.77
C PRO A 269 -13.83 -16.03 -4.19
N ILE A 270 -12.97 -15.33 -4.91
CA ILE A 270 -11.58 -15.05 -4.50
C ILE A 270 -11.51 -14.19 -3.22
N GLU A 271 -12.52 -13.37 -2.95
CA GLU A 271 -12.54 -12.52 -1.76
C GLU A 271 -12.78 -13.31 -0.47
N VAL A 272 -13.37 -14.51 -0.54
CA VAL A 272 -13.52 -15.42 0.60
C VAL A 272 -12.18 -15.89 1.15
N VAL A 273 -11.12 -15.88 0.31
CA VAL A 273 -9.75 -16.27 0.65
C VAL A 273 -8.77 -15.10 0.58
N SER A 274 -9.28 -13.90 0.70
CA SER A 274 -8.52 -12.64 0.58
C SER A 274 -7.31 -12.59 1.51
N GLN A 275 -7.41 -13.12 2.74
CA GLN A 275 -6.32 -13.23 3.71
C GLN A 275 -5.20 -14.19 3.23
N ARG A 276 -5.54 -15.28 2.55
CA ARG A 276 -4.54 -16.20 1.96
C ARG A 276 -3.79 -15.56 0.79
N ILE A 277 -4.48 -14.75 0.00
CA ILE A 277 -3.86 -13.95 -1.06
C ILE A 277 -2.94 -12.91 -0.44
N ALA A 278 -3.38 -12.24 0.62
CA ALA A 278 -2.60 -11.22 1.31
C ALA A 278 -1.26 -11.77 1.83
N VAL A 279 -1.25 -12.91 2.55
CA VAL A 279 0.02 -13.46 3.07
C VAL A 279 0.97 -13.91 1.98
N ARG A 280 0.48 -14.41 0.84
CA ARG A 280 1.33 -14.73 -0.31
C ARG A 280 1.97 -13.48 -0.92
N GLN A 281 1.21 -12.42 -1.07
CA GLN A 281 1.71 -11.14 -1.55
C GLN A 281 2.64 -10.48 -0.52
N ILE A 282 2.40 -10.65 0.79
CA ILE A 282 3.35 -10.24 1.83
C ILE A 282 4.67 -11.00 1.68
N ALA A 283 4.61 -12.32 1.46
CA ALA A 283 5.83 -13.13 1.26
C ALA A 283 6.62 -12.69 0.01
N GLU A 284 5.93 -12.24 -1.05
CA GLU A 284 6.57 -11.63 -2.22
C GLU A 284 7.24 -10.30 -1.86
N LEU A 285 6.51 -9.41 -1.19
CA LEU A 285 7.03 -8.11 -0.73
C LEU A 285 8.23 -8.26 0.23
N LEU A 286 8.25 -9.31 1.02
CA LEU A 286 9.36 -9.63 1.93
C LEU A 286 10.50 -10.41 1.25
N GLU A 287 10.36 -10.75 -0.03
CA GLU A 287 11.33 -11.52 -0.82
C GLU A 287 11.68 -12.85 -0.16
N LEU A 288 10.67 -13.52 0.45
CA LEU A 288 10.88 -14.83 1.07
C LEU A 288 11.23 -15.88 0.00
N PRO A 289 12.02 -16.92 0.35
CA PRO A 289 12.36 -18.00 -0.56
C PRO A 289 11.13 -18.73 -1.12
N ASP A 290 11.25 -19.30 -2.31
CA ASP A 290 10.12 -19.96 -2.99
C ASP A 290 9.59 -21.17 -2.22
N GLU A 291 10.46 -21.92 -1.54
CA GLU A 291 10.06 -23.01 -0.66
C GLU A 291 9.15 -22.54 0.49
N VAL A 292 9.43 -21.37 1.08
CA VAL A 292 8.59 -20.78 2.12
C VAL A 292 7.25 -20.32 1.53
N LYS A 293 7.26 -19.66 0.38
CA LYS A 293 6.03 -19.22 -0.31
C LYS A 293 5.13 -20.40 -0.69
N GLN A 294 5.71 -21.54 -1.10
CA GLN A 294 4.96 -22.74 -1.45
C GLN A 294 4.31 -23.39 -0.23
N ALA A 295 4.92 -23.27 0.95
CA ALA A 295 4.38 -23.81 2.20
C ALA A 295 3.22 -22.99 2.78
N LEU A 296 3.00 -21.74 2.33
CA LEU A 296 1.89 -20.89 2.79
C LEU A 296 0.52 -21.47 2.42
N PRO A 297 -0.55 -21.15 3.18
CA PRO A 297 -1.91 -21.62 2.90
C PRO A 297 -2.31 -21.43 1.44
N SER A 298 -2.88 -22.48 0.83
CA SER A 298 -3.24 -22.44 -0.60
C SER A 298 -4.43 -21.53 -0.85
N ILE A 299 -4.47 -20.90 -2.04
CA ILE A 299 -5.61 -20.07 -2.48
C ILE A 299 -6.77 -20.96 -2.97
N GLN A 300 -6.50 -22.23 -3.34
CA GLN A 300 -7.53 -23.14 -3.79
C GLN A 300 -8.44 -23.48 -2.62
N GLY A 301 -9.72 -23.13 -2.78
CA GLY A 301 -10.72 -23.19 -1.73
C GLY A 301 -10.88 -24.58 -1.11
N THR A 302 -11.22 -24.56 0.15
CA THR A 302 -11.86 -25.66 0.84
C THR A 302 -13.09 -26.08 0.06
N HIS A 303 -13.10 -27.35 -0.36
CA HIS A 303 -14.27 -28.02 -0.94
C HIS A 303 -15.41 -28.12 0.06
#